data_8e9adbd384cb368f215eac4649074934
#
_entry.id   8e9adbd384cb368f215eac4649074934
#
_cell.length_a   1.000
_cell.length_b   1.000
_cell.length_c   1.000
_cell.angle_alpha   90.00
_cell.angle_beta   90.00
_cell.angle_gamma   90.00
#
_symmetry.space_group_name_H-M   'P 1'
#
loop_
_entity.id
_entity.type
_entity.pdbx_description
1 polymer ?
#
loop_
_entity_poly.entity_id
_entity_poly.type
_entity_poly.pdbx_seq_one_letter_code
_entity_poly.pdbx_strand_id
1 'polypeptide(L)' 'MSDKKLKVTLVKSVIGHKQNHKACVRGLGLRRLNHTVEVLDTPANRGMINKVNFLVKCEGC' A
#
# COMPACT_ATOMS: atom_id res chain seq x y z
N MET A 1 -12.71 14.76 -12.91
CA MET A 1 -12.30 14.09 -11.68
C MET A 1 -12.14 12.62 -11.91
N SER A 2 -11.00 12.13 -11.61
CA SER A 2 -10.75 10.72 -11.84
C SER A 2 -11.08 9.93 -10.58
N ASP A 3 -11.98 8.99 -10.71
CA ASP A 3 -12.30 8.06 -9.66
C ASP A 3 -11.42 6.82 -9.77
N LYS A 4 -10.17 7.04 -10.16
CA LYS A 4 -9.24 5.94 -10.31
C LYS A 4 -8.91 5.33 -8.96
N LYS A 5 -8.95 4.02 -8.92
CA LYS A 5 -8.55 3.27 -7.75
C LYS A 5 -7.31 2.44 -8.09
N LEU A 6 -6.45 2.33 -7.11
CA LEU A 6 -5.23 1.55 -7.24
C LEU A 6 -5.41 0.26 -6.45
N LYS A 7 -5.01 -0.86 -7.03
CA LYS A 7 -4.99 -2.13 -6.33
C LYS A 7 -3.60 -2.32 -5.72
N VAL A 8 -3.58 -2.51 -4.44
CA VAL A 8 -2.33 -2.70 -3.70
C VAL A 8 -2.38 -4.05 -3.01
N THR A 9 -1.37 -4.86 -3.27
CA THR A 9 -1.27 -6.20 -2.67
C THR A 9 -0.01 -6.26 -1.82
N LEU A 10 -0.15 -6.71 -0.60
CA LEU A 10 1.01 -6.91 0.28
C LEU A 10 1.71 -8.19 -0.13
N VAL A 11 2.91 -8.07 -0.71
CA VAL A 11 3.65 -9.22 -1.21
C VAL A 11 4.77 -9.66 -0.28
N LYS A 12 5.14 -8.81 0.67
CA LYS A 12 6.18 -9.15 1.65
C LYS A 12 5.71 -8.79 3.05
N SER A 13 6.16 -9.56 4.03
CA SER A 13 5.82 -9.32 5.43
C SER A 13 6.41 -8.01 5.92
N VAL A 14 5.66 -7.32 6.77
CA VAL A 14 6.14 -6.09 7.42
C VAL A 14 6.90 -6.40 8.70
N ILE A 15 6.95 -7.65 9.10
CA ILE A 15 7.65 -8.06 10.31
C ILE A 15 9.14 -7.78 10.13
N GLY A 16 9.73 -7.08 11.10
CA GLY A 16 11.14 -6.73 11.04
C GLY A 16 11.43 -5.42 10.33
N HIS A 17 10.43 -4.79 9.71
CA HIS A 17 10.60 -3.50 9.08
C HIS A 17 10.32 -2.37 10.06
N LYS A 18 10.73 -1.16 9.68
CA LYS A 18 10.54 0.02 10.51
C LYS A 18 9.07 0.28 10.76
N GLN A 19 8.79 0.86 11.92
CA GLN A 19 7.42 1.13 12.32
C GLN A 19 6.71 2.07 11.35
N ASN A 20 7.43 3.00 10.73
CA ASN A 20 6.87 3.88 9.73
C ASN A 20 6.28 3.11 8.55
N HIS A 21 6.98 2.06 8.12
CA HIS A 21 6.51 1.23 7.03
C HIS A 21 5.25 0.47 7.43
N LYS A 22 5.22 -0.05 8.65
CA LYS A 22 4.03 -0.73 9.16
C LYS A 22 2.83 0.22 9.20
N ALA A 23 3.06 1.46 9.62
CA ALA A 23 1.99 2.46 9.67
C ALA A 23 1.45 2.76 8.28
N CYS A 24 2.32 2.88 7.27
CA CYS A 24 1.90 3.11 5.89
C CYS A 24 1.08 1.95 5.36
N VAL A 25 1.51 0.72 5.61
CA VAL A 25 0.78 -0.48 5.19
C VAL A 25 -0.59 -0.51 5.84
N ARG A 26 -0.67 -0.20 7.13
CA ARG A 26 -1.95 -0.12 7.84
C ARG A 26 -2.84 0.97 7.28
N GLY A 27 -2.26 2.13 6.97
CA GLY A 27 -2.99 3.24 6.39
C GLY A 27 -3.59 2.88 5.04
N LEU A 28 -2.96 1.98 4.31
CA LEU A 28 -3.49 1.46 3.05
C LEU A 28 -4.57 0.40 3.26
N GLY A 29 -4.66 -0.16 4.46
CA GLY A 29 -5.64 -1.19 4.77
C GLY A 29 -5.12 -2.61 4.66
N LEU A 30 -3.83 -2.76 4.40
CA LEU A 30 -3.22 -4.08 4.29
C LEU A 30 -2.90 -4.61 5.68
N ARG A 31 -3.30 -5.83 5.95
CA ARG A 31 -3.13 -6.42 7.28
C ARG A 31 -2.34 -7.72 7.28
N ARG A 32 -2.25 -8.37 6.14
CA ARG A 32 -1.56 -9.66 6.06
C ARG A 32 -0.98 -9.84 4.68
N LEU A 33 -0.11 -10.83 4.58
CA LEU A 33 0.53 -11.17 3.32
C LEU A 33 -0.51 -11.58 2.28
N ASN A 34 -0.28 -11.16 1.06
CA ASN A 34 -1.16 -11.43 -0.09
C ASN A 34 -2.55 -10.80 0.03
N HIS A 35 -2.73 -9.88 0.98
CA HIS A 35 -3.98 -9.13 1.08
C HIS A 35 -4.00 -8.04 0.02
N THR A 36 -5.07 -7.97 -0.75
CA THR A 36 -5.26 -6.97 -1.80
C THR A 36 -6.35 -6.00 -1.38
N VAL A 37 -6.07 -4.70 -1.52
CA VAL A 37 -7.05 -3.66 -1.24
C VAL A 37 -7.08 -2.67 -2.39
N GLU A 38 -8.21 -2.00 -2.54
CA GLU A 38 -8.34 -0.89 -3.48
C GLU A 38 -8.30 0.41 -2.71
N VAL A 39 -7.48 1.35 -3.17
CA VAL A 39 -7.38 2.68 -2.57
C VAL A 39 -7.57 3.72 -3.64
N LEU A 40 -8.04 4.89 -3.24
CA LEU A 40 -8.19 5.98 -4.18
C LEU A 40 -6.84 6.48 -4.67
N ASP A 41 -6.77 6.85 -5.94
CA ASP A 41 -5.57 7.39 -6.53
C ASP A 41 -5.42 8.86 -6.12
N THR A 42 -4.91 9.08 -4.93
CA THR A 42 -4.66 10.42 -4.40
C THR A 42 -3.17 10.58 -4.12
N PRO A 43 -2.67 11.83 -4.09
CA PRO A 43 -1.27 12.06 -3.74
C PRO A 43 -0.87 11.47 -2.40
N ALA A 44 -1.78 11.51 -1.42
CA ALA A 44 -1.50 10.94 -0.10
C ALA A 44 -1.32 9.43 -0.18
N ASN A 45 -2.23 8.75 -0.89
CA ASN A 45 -2.14 7.30 -1.03
C ASN A 45 -0.93 6.90 -1.85
N ARG A 46 -0.63 7.64 -2.90
CA ARG A 46 0.57 7.38 -3.70
C ARG A 46 1.84 7.55 -2.88
N GLY A 47 1.86 8.55 -2.00
CA GLY A 47 3.01 8.75 -1.12
C GLY A 47 3.22 7.58 -0.18
N MET A 48 2.15 7.05 0.39
CA MET A 48 2.24 5.87 1.25
C MET A 48 2.71 4.64 0.47
N ILE A 49 2.17 4.44 -0.73
CA ILE A 49 2.56 3.32 -1.58
C ILE A 49 4.05 3.42 -1.92
N ASN A 50 4.53 4.62 -2.26
CA ASN A 50 5.93 4.82 -2.59
C ASN A 50 6.86 4.48 -1.42
N LYS A 51 6.44 4.75 -0.21
CA LYS A 51 7.26 4.45 0.97
C LYS A 51 7.40 2.96 1.20
N VAL A 52 6.43 2.18 0.78
CA VAL A 52 6.43 0.73 1.01
C VAL A 52 6.35 -0.06 -0.30
N ASN A 53 6.76 0.54 -1.41
CA ASN A 53 6.66 -0.13 -2.71
C ASN A 53 7.50 -1.40 -2.79
N PHE A 54 8.48 -1.55 -1.91
CA PHE A 54 9.29 -2.77 -1.82
C PHE A 54 8.56 -3.89 -1.05
N LEU A 55 7.46 -3.55 -0.40
CA LEU A 55 6.64 -4.51 0.36
C LEU A 55 5.33 -4.83 -0.35
N VAL A 56 4.89 -3.97 -1.24
CA VAL A 56 3.59 -4.12 -1.88
C VAL A 56 3.75 -4.05 -3.39
N LYS A 57 2.75 -4.61 -4.07
CA LYS A 57 2.63 -4.50 -5.52
C LYS A 57 1.41 -3.62 -5.82
N CYS A 58 1.62 -2.57 -6.58
CA CYS A 58 0.55 -1.66 -6.96
C CYS A 58 0.17 -1.90 -8.41
N GLU A 59 -1.10 -2.14 -8.64
CA GLU A 59 -1.63 -2.27 -10.00
C GLU A 59 -2.46 -1.03 -10.33
N GLY A 60 -2.28 -0.53 -11.52
CA GLY A 60 -2.96 0.68 -11.96
C GLY A 60 -2.18 1.96 -11.68
N CYS A 61 -0.98 1.83 -11.16
CA CYS A 61 -0.09 2.97 -10.96
C CYS A 61 0.56 3.38 -12.27
#